data_c9e06b6afd72d3a839c56fd57896cb03
#
_entry.id   c9e06b6afd72d3a839c56fd57896cb03
#
_cell.length_a   1.000
_cell.length_b   1.000
_cell.length_c   1.000
_cell.angle_alpha   90.00
_cell.angle_beta   90.00
_cell.angle_gamma   90.00
#
_symmetry.space_group_name_H-M   'P 1'
#
loop_
_entity.id
_entity.type
_entity.pdbx_description
1 polymer ?
#
loop_
_entity_poly.entity_id
_entity_poly.type
_entity_poly.pdbx_seq_one_letter_code
_entity_poly.pdbx_strand_id
1 'polypeptide(L)'
;MRARISPGSGQHATPGSRQADLLPQFSRVHPVSYSAEQMFDLVADVEQYPQFLPLCEALSVRERRQKGEVELLVASMTIGYKAIRETFTTRVLLNRSARAIDVSYVDGPFKRLDNRWNFETTGPASCTAHFNIDYEFSSRMLGMVMGAMFDAAFKRFTTAFETRAGVVYGPPARADRPAGV
;
A
#
# COMPACT_ATOMS: atom_id res chain seq x y z
N MET A 1 57.96 -1.75 43.25
CA MET A 1 56.61 -1.70 43.84
C MET A 1 55.65 -1.34 42.71
N ARG A 2 54.64 -2.18 42.48
CA ARG A 2 53.84 -2.20 41.25
C ARG A 2 52.70 -1.18 41.29
N ALA A 3 52.53 -0.37 40.25
CA ALA A 3 51.32 0.38 40.01
C ALA A 3 50.59 -0.21 38.75
N ARG A 4 49.35 -0.61 38.96
CA ARG A 4 48.49 -1.14 37.86
C ARG A 4 47.76 0.03 37.23
N ILE A 5 47.79 0.08 35.92
CA ILE A 5 46.96 0.96 35.09
C ILE A 5 45.87 0.10 34.45
N SER A 6 44.62 0.43 34.75
CA SER A 6 43.46 -0.14 34.11
C SER A 6 43.14 0.64 32.83
N PRO A 7 42.80 -0.02 31.68
CA PRO A 7 42.32 0.69 30.50
C PRO A 7 40.81 0.89 30.59
N GLY A 8 40.43 2.15 30.39
CA GLY A 8 39.03 2.55 30.27
C GLY A 8 38.40 2.05 28.98
N SER A 9 37.27 1.40 29.10
CA SER A 9 36.43 0.94 27.98
C SER A 9 35.70 2.13 27.36
N GLY A 10 36.20 2.61 26.25
CA GLY A 10 35.46 3.55 25.38
C GLY A 10 34.32 2.82 24.68
N GLN A 11 33.09 3.08 25.08
CA GLN A 11 31.93 2.68 24.29
C GLN A 11 31.75 3.63 23.13
N HIS A 12 32.05 3.17 21.93
CA HIS A 12 31.65 3.83 20.69
C HIS A 12 30.14 3.60 20.50
N ALA A 13 29.37 4.62 20.84
CA ALA A 13 27.98 4.71 20.43
C ALA A 13 27.93 4.98 18.92
N THR A 14 27.40 4.07 18.15
CA THR A 14 27.15 4.21 16.73
C THR A 14 25.97 5.17 16.53
N PRO A 15 26.11 6.32 15.86
CA PRO A 15 25.00 7.19 15.52
C PRO A 15 24.45 6.75 14.16
N GLY A 16 23.44 5.89 14.13
CA GLY A 16 22.93 5.39 12.86
C GLY A 16 21.49 4.88 12.83
N SER A 17 20.62 5.24 13.78
CA SER A 17 19.26 4.64 13.77
C SER A 17 18.11 5.58 14.15
N ARG A 18 18.24 6.88 14.01
CA ARG A 18 17.16 7.81 14.39
C ARG A 18 16.54 8.63 13.24
N GLN A 19 16.90 8.38 11.98
CA GLN A 19 16.40 9.16 10.85
C GLN A 19 15.37 8.40 10.00
N ALA A 20 15.14 7.10 10.27
CA ALA A 20 14.18 6.27 9.55
C ALA A 20 12.73 6.41 10.05
N ASP A 21 12.51 6.95 11.27
CA ASP A 21 11.20 6.97 11.94
C ASP A 21 10.35 8.22 11.69
N LEU A 22 10.76 9.14 10.84
CA LEU A 22 10.06 10.43 10.64
C LEU A 22 9.35 10.56 9.29
N LEU A 23 9.28 9.49 8.52
CA LEU A 23 8.58 9.51 7.23
C LEU A 23 7.13 9.09 7.40
N PRO A 24 6.18 9.74 6.71
CA PRO A 24 4.80 9.32 6.75
C PRO A 24 4.67 7.86 6.31
N GLN A 25 4.34 7.00 7.25
CA GLN A 25 4.06 5.59 7.00
C GLN A 25 2.63 5.31 7.41
N PHE A 26 1.91 4.60 6.58
CA PHE A 26 0.60 4.09 6.93
C PHE A 26 0.58 2.58 6.72
N SER A 27 0.20 1.85 7.75
CA SER A 27 0.07 0.40 7.72
C SER A 27 -1.31 0.00 8.23
N ARG A 28 -1.93 -0.94 7.55
CA ARG A 28 -3.22 -1.49 7.95
C ARG A 28 -3.29 -2.98 7.69
N VAL A 29 -3.81 -3.70 8.66
CA VAL A 29 -4.18 -5.11 8.57
C VAL A 29 -5.69 -5.17 8.70
N HIS A 30 -6.38 -5.78 7.73
CA HIS A 30 -7.84 -5.77 7.68
C HIS A 30 -8.38 -7.13 7.24
N PRO A 31 -9.20 -7.79 8.07
CA PRO A 31 -9.91 -9.02 7.68
C PRO A 31 -11.02 -8.66 6.67
N VAL A 32 -11.13 -9.45 5.61
CA VAL A 32 -12.05 -9.24 4.49
C VAL A 32 -12.82 -10.53 4.21
N SER A 33 -14.14 -10.42 3.98
CA SER A 33 -15.03 -11.55 3.69
C SER A 33 -15.12 -11.85 2.18
N TYR A 34 -13.95 -11.88 1.52
CA TYR A 34 -13.73 -12.30 0.14
C TYR A 34 -12.42 -13.08 0.07
N SER A 35 -12.28 -14.00 -0.91
CA SER A 35 -11.07 -14.80 -1.02
C SER A 35 -9.82 -13.93 -1.33
N ALA A 36 -8.65 -14.46 -1.02
CA ALA A 36 -7.38 -13.77 -1.29
C ALA A 36 -7.17 -13.52 -2.80
N GLU A 37 -7.63 -14.45 -3.65
CA GLU A 37 -7.62 -14.30 -5.10
C GLU A 37 -8.53 -13.17 -5.56
N GLN A 38 -9.77 -13.12 -5.07
CA GLN A 38 -10.72 -12.05 -5.40
C GLN A 38 -10.16 -10.67 -5.02
N MET A 39 -9.60 -10.55 -3.82
CA MET A 39 -9.03 -9.29 -3.36
C MET A 39 -7.75 -8.92 -4.12
N PHE A 40 -6.90 -9.90 -4.44
CA PHE A 40 -5.74 -9.66 -5.31
C PHE A 40 -6.17 -9.16 -6.69
N ASP A 41 -7.11 -9.83 -7.35
CA ASP A 41 -7.61 -9.45 -8.67
C ASP A 41 -8.22 -8.06 -8.66
N LEU A 42 -9.00 -7.74 -7.62
CA LEU A 42 -9.63 -6.43 -7.48
C LEU A 42 -8.61 -5.29 -7.33
N VAL A 43 -7.56 -5.51 -6.56
CA VAL A 43 -6.48 -4.51 -6.36
C VAL A 43 -5.52 -4.48 -7.54
N ALA A 44 -5.34 -5.58 -8.27
CA ALA A 44 -4.53 -5.65 -9.49
C ALA A 44 -5.18 -4.92 -10.68
N ASP A 45 -6.52 -4.80 -10.70
CA ASP A 45 -7.27 -4.10 -11.76
C ASP A 45 -7.23 -2.58 -11.57
N VAL A 46 -6.02 -2.02 -11.66
CA VAL A 46 -5.74 -0.61 -11.35
C VAL A 46 -6.49 0.35 -12.27
N GLU A 47 -6.82 -0.04 -13.49
CA GLU A 47 -7.53 0.80 -14.46
C GLU A 47 -8.96 1.13 -14.04
N GLN A 48 -9.54 0.37 -13.09
CA GLN A 48 -10.86 0.64 -12.53
C GLN A 48 -10.84 1.64 -11.37
N TYR A 49 -9.69 1.97 -10.82
CA TYR A 49 -9.56 2.85 -9.65
C TYR A 49 -10.28 4.19 -9.76
N PRO A 50 -10.30 4.90 -10.92
CA PRO A 50 -11.05 6.15 -11.05
C PRO A 50 -12.55 6.03 -10.78
N GLN A 51 -13.11 4.81 -10.86
CA GLN A 51 -14.55 4.59 -10.64
C GLN A 51 -14.93 4.55 -9.15
N PHE A 52 -13.99 4.23 -8.25
CA PHE A 52 -14.35 3.97 -6.86
C PHE A 52 -13.31 4.43 -5.83
N LEU A 53 -12.04 4.58 -6.22
CA LEU A 53 -11.00 4.89 -5.26
C LEU A 53 -10.98 6.39 -4.94
N PRO A 54 -11.07 6.79 -3.65
CA PRO A 54 -11.01 8.20 -3.27
C PRO A 54 -9.77 8.90 -3.84
N LEU A 55 -9.95 10.12 -4.31
CA LEU A 55 -8.93 10.99 -4.90
C LEU A 55 -8.39 10.55 -6.26
N CYS A 56 -8.63 9.33 -6.72
CA CYS A 56 -8.19 8.89 -8.04
C CYS A 56 -9.11 9.47 -9.12
N GLU A 57 -8.62 10.44 -9.90
CA GLU A 57 -9.38 11.05 -11.00
C GLU A 57 -9.15 10.35 -12.33
N ALA A 58 -7.95 9.85 -12.54
CA ALA A 58 -7.57 9.10 -13.74
C ALA A 58 -6.45 8.11 -13.45
N LEU A 59 -6.44 7.00 -14.16
CA LEU A 59 -5.34 6.06 -14.17
C LEU A 59 -5.20 5.44 -15.55
N SER A 60 -3.99 5.33 -16.05
CA SER A 60 -3.68 4.68 -17.33
C SER A 60 -2.44 3.81 -17.20
N VAL A 61 -2.52 2.59 -17.73
CA VAL A 61 -1.39 1.68 -17.86
C VAL A 61 -0.65 2.01 -19.16
N ARG A 62 0.61 2.42 -19.06
CA ARG A 62 1.47 2.79 -20.18
C ARG A 62 2.23 1.60 -20.74
N GLU A 63 2.55 0.65 -19.90
CA GLU A 63 3.31 -0.54 -20.25
C GLU A 63 2.82 -1.73 -19.42
N ARG A 64 2.75 -2.90 -20.04
CA ARG A 64 2.38 -4.16 -19.42
C ARG A 64 3.30 -5.26 -19.94
N ARG A 65 3.98 -5.96 -19.03
CA ARG A 65 4.88 -7.08 -19.35
C ARG A 65 4.58 -8.26 -18.44
N GLN A 66 4.36 -9.42 -19.02
CA GLN A 66 4.15 -10.68 -18.31
C GLN A 66 5.41 -11.53 -18.33
N LYS A 67 5.76 -12.12 -17.18
CA LYS A 67 6.81 -13.13 -17.06
C LYS A 67 6.39 -14.22 -16.09
N GLY A 68 5.86 -15.34 -16.63
CA GLY A 68 5.26 -16.40 -15.80
C GLY A 68 4.05 -15.86 -15.02
N GLU A 69 4.03 -16.07 -13.71
CA GLU A 69 2.96 -15.61 -12.81
C GLU A 69 3.17 -14.18 -12.28
N VAL A 70 4.23 -13.52 -12.74
CA VAL A 70 4.54 -12.14 -12.36
C VAL A 70 4.25 -11.22 -13.53
N GLU A 71 3.49 -10.17 -13.27
CA GLU A 71 3.18 -9.13 -14.24
C GLU A 71 3.72 -7.79 -13.75
N LEU A 72 4.36 -7.06 -14.66
CA LEU A 72 4.86 -5.71 -14.43
C LEU A 72 4.03 -4.71 -15.20
N LEU A 73 3.49 -3.71 -14.49
CA LEU A 73 2.83 -2.55 -15.08
C LEU A 73 3.66 -1.29 -14.85
N VAL A 74 3.62 -0.37 -15.82
CA VAL A 74 3.97 1.03 -15.61
C VAL A 74 2.70 1.83 -15.74
N ALA A 75 2.23 2.41 -14.64
CA ALA A 75 0.96 3.10 -14.57
C ALA A 75 1.13 4.55 -14.13
N SER A 76 0.36 5.45 -14.74
CA SER A 76 0.25 6.85 -14.32
C SER A 76 -1.11 7.10 -13.71
N MET A 77 -1.11 7.63 -12.48
CA MET A 77 -2.30 7.99 -11.73
C MET A 77 -2.37 9.50 -11.53
N THR A 78 -3.53 10.07 -11.77
CA THR A 78 -3.83 11.46 -11.43
C THR A 78 -4.71 11.47 -10.18
N ILE A 79 -4.25 12.17 -9.16
CA ILE A 79 -4.99 12.42 -7.92
C ILE A 79 -5.45 13.87 -7.89
N GLY A 80 -6.65 14.09 -7.40
CA GLY A 80 -7.26 15.41 -7.28
C GLY A 80 -7.89 15.66 -5.91
N TYR A 81 -7.68 16.86 -5.39
CA TYR A 81 -8.36 17.36 -4.20
C TYR A 81 -8.49 18.87 -4.24
N LYS A 82 -9.74 19.37 -4.22
CA LYS A 82 -10.02 20.80 -4.38
C LYS A 82 -9.37 21.34 -5.66
N ALA A 83 -8.48 22.35 -5.52
CA ALA A 83 -7.75 22.96 -6.64
C ALA A 83 -6.40 22.27 -6.93
N ILE A 84 -6.01 21.24 -6.15
CA ILE A 84 -4.74 20.55 -6.33
C ILE A 84 -4.99 19.32 -7.20
N ARG A 85 -4.18 19.17 -8.25
CA ARG A 85 -4.18 18.01 -9.12
C ARG A 85 -2.74 17.64 -9.42
N GLU A 86 -2.37 16.41 -9.12
CA GLU A 86 -1.02 15.88 -9.31
C GLU A 86 -1.06 14.55 -10.04
N THR A 87 -0.11 14.34 -10.94
CA THR A 87 0.06 13.08 -11.66
C THR A 87 1.40 12.46 -11.31
N PHE A 88 1.40 11.17 -11.02
CA PHE A 88 2.61 10.41 -10.75
C PHE A 88 2.59 9.08 -11.48
N THR A 89 3.78 8.57 -11.76
CA THR A 89 3.99 7.28 -12.42
C THR A 89 4.63 6.30 -11.45
N THR A 90 4.13 5.08 -11.45
CA THR A 90 4.63 3.98 -10.62
C THR A 90 4.88 2.74 -11.46
N ARG A 91 5.77 1.90 -10.96
CA ARG A 91 5.93 0.52 -11.40
C ARG A 91 5.17 -0.37 -10.42
N VAL A 92 4.27 -1.18 -10.95
CA VAL A 92 3.44 -2.11 -10.17
C VAL A 92 3.86 -3.53 -10.53
N LEU A 93 4.31 -4.28 -9.55
CA LEU A 93 4.66 -5.69 -9.70
C LEU A 93 3.54 -6.54 -9.09
N LEU A 94 2.84 -7.29 -9.93
CA LEU A 94 1.77 -8.19 -9.55
C LEU A 94 2.32 -9.62 -9.47
N ASN A 95 2.37 -10.18 -8.28
CA ASN A 95 2.80 -11.56 -8.06
C ASN A 95 1.60 -12.40 -7.63
N ARG A 96 0.99 -13.10 -8.59
CA ARG A 96 -0.24 -13.85 -8.36
C ARG A 96 -0.03 -15.04 -7.41
N SER A 97 1.05 -15.80 -7.54
CA SER A 97 1.31 -16.96 -6.69
C SER A 97 1.55 -16.56 -5.23
N ALA A 98 2.19 -15.41 -5.00
CA ALA A 98 2.38 -14.86 -3.67
C ALA A 98 1.17 -14.05 -3.16
N ARG A 99 0.19 -13.74 -4.02
CA ARG A 99 -0.91 -12.81 -3.75
C ARG A 99 -0.41 -11.49 -3.17
N ALA A 100 0.65 -10.97 -3.78
CA ALA A 100 1.34 -9.76 -3.37
C ALA A 100 1.43 -8.77 -4.52
N ILE A 101 1.31 -7.49 -4.19
CA ILE A 101 1.45 -6.38 -5.12
C ILE A 101 2.44 -5.40 -4.53
N ASP A 102 3.52 -5.13 -5.26
CA ASP A 102 4.54 -4.16 -4.89
C ASP A 102 4.47 -2.96 -5.85
N VAL A 103 4.40 -1.76 -5.31
CA VAL A 103 4.36 -0.52 -6.06
C VAL A 103 5.58 0.31 -5.71
N SER A 104 6.34 0.71 -6.71
CA SER A 104 7.50 1.58 -6.56
C SER A 104 7.37 2.84 -7.41
N TYR A 105 7.86 3.95 -6.89
CA TYR A 105 7.82 5.26 -7.53
C TYR A 105 8.74 5.34 -8.76
N VAL A 106 8.28 6.04 -9.80
CA VAL A 106 9.06 6.33 -11.00
C VAL A 106 9.21 7.83 -11.21
N ASP A 107 8.09 8.59 -11.21
CA ASP A 107 8.11 10.01 -11.50
C ASP A 107 6.87 10.72 -10.95
N GLY A 108 6.99 12.03 -10.63
CA GLY A 108 5.91 12.89 -10.15
C GLY A 108 6.29 13.73 -8.91
N PRO A 109 5.33 14.05 -8.03
CA PRO A 109 5.50 15.01 -6.94
C PRO A 109 6.14 14.43 -5.67
N PHE A 110 6.49 13.13 -5.67
CA PHE A 110 7.11 12.49 -4.52
C PHE A 110 8.63 12.49 -4.64
N LYS A 111 9.29 12.46 -3.51
CA LYS A 111 10.70 12.10 -3.39
C LYS A 111 10.85 10.58 -3.29
N ARG A 112 9.86 9.93 -2.64
CA ARG A 112 9.74 8.49 -2.50
C ARG A 112 8.27 8.10 -2.37
N LEU A 113 7.90 6.94 -2.92
CA LEU A 113 6.65 6.27 -2.67
C LEU A 113 6.84 4.78 -2.90
N ASP A 114 6.62 4.00 -1.86
CA ASP A 114 6.61 2.55 -1.88
C ASP A 114 5.33 2.06 -1.24
N ASN A 115 4.63 1.16 -1.92
CA ASN A 115 3.40 0.58 -1.40
C ASN A 115 3.43 -0.94 -1.59
N ARG A 116 2.93 -1.66 -0.60
CA ARG A 116 2.82 -3.12 -0.64
C ARG A 116 1.46 -3.58 -0.17
N TRP A 117 0.88 -4.50 -0.95
CA TRP A 117 -0.26 -5.31 -0.58
C TRP A 117 0.14 -6.76 -0.46
N ASN A 118 -0.45 -7.45 0.50
CA ASN A 118 -0.41 -8.91 0.61
C ASN A 118 -1.77 -9.42 1.09
N PHE A 119 -2.22 -10.53 0.52
CA PHE A 119 -3.52 -11.14 0.84
C PHE A 119 -3.30 -12.54 1.39
N GLU A 120 -3.45 -12.68 2.70
CA GLU A 120 -3.30 -13.94 3.43
C GLU A 120 -4.66 -14.66 3.49
N THR A 121 -4.74 -15.89 2.97
CA THR A 121 -5.95 -16.70 3.00
C THR A 121 -6.27 -17.11 4.43
N THR A 122 -7.48 -16.81 4.90
CA THR A 122 -7.99 -17.21 6.22
C THR A 122 -9.15 -18.20 6.14
N GLY A 123 -9.71 -18.40 4.94
CA GLY A 123 -10.77 -19.35 4.66
C GLY A 123 -11.12 -19.38 3.18
N PRO A 124 -12.06 -20.24 2.75
CA PRO A 124 -12.45 -20.36 1.34
C PRO A 124 -12.97 -19.07 0.71
N ALA A 125 -13.62 -18.21 1.51
CA ALA A 125 -14.21 -16.94 1.09
C ALA A 125 -13.77 -15.80 2.01
N SER A 126 -12.58 -15.88 2.60
CA SER A 126 -12.05 -14.85 3.48
C SER A 126 -10.53 -14.74 3.40
N CYS A 127 -10.02 -13.54 3.61
CA CYS A 127 -8.60 -13.28 3.71
C CYS A 127 -8.30 -12.14 4.69
N THR A 128 -7.03 -11.98 5.04
CA THR A 128 -6.52 -10.77 5.69
C THR A 128 -5.74 -9.97 4.65
N ALA A 129 -6.17 -8.73 4.41
CA ALA A 129 -5.46 -7.79 3.57
C ALA A 129 -4.45 -6.98 4.40
N HIS A 130 -3.19 -7.04 4.02
CA HIS A 130 -2.10 -6.24 4.59
C HIS A 130 -1.77 -5.12 3.61
N PHE A 131 -1.88 -3.88 4.05
CA PHE A 131 -1.55 -2.69 3.27
C PHE A 131 -0.47 -1.91 3.99
N ASN A 132 0.61 -1.59 3.29
CA ASN A 132 1.67 -0.72 3.78
C ASN A 132 2.00 0.30 2.71
N ILE A 133 2.09 1.56 3.10
CA ILE A 133 2.56 2.63 2.21
C ILE A 133 3.51 3.56 2.97
N ASP A 134 4.59 3.90 2.28
CA ASP A 134 5.63 4.78 2.73
C ASP A 134 5.86 5.83 1.63
N TYR A 135 5.73 7.11 1.95
CA TYR A 135 5.85 8.16 0.96
C TYR A 135 6.44 9.45 1.54
N GLU A 136 7.08 10.23 0.67
CA GLU A 136 7.59 11.55 0.99
C GLU A 136 7.37 12.45 -0.22
N PHE A 137 6.73 13.60 0.00
CA PHE A 137 6.59 14.61 -1.06
C PHE A 137 7.92 15.33 -1.29
N SER A 138 8.20 15.70 -2.55
CA SER A 138 9.39 16.50 -2.92
C SER A 138 9.29 17.94 -2.40
N SER A 139 8.09 18.48 -2.24
CA SER A 139 7.81 19.81 -1.70
C SER A 139 7.23 19.72 -0.29
N ARG A 140 7.84 20.46 0.66
CA ARG A 140 7.32 20.58 2.04
C ARG A 140 5.91 21.18 2.09
N MET A 141 5.63 22.18 1.24
CA MET A 141 4.33 22.82 1.15
C MET A 141 3.28 21.83 0.65
N LEU A 142 3.59 21.06 -0.38
CA LEU A 142 2.72 19.99 -0.88
C LEU A 142 2.48 18.93 0.19
N GLY A 143 3.52 18.52 0.90
CA GLY A 143 3.43 17.56 2.02
C GLY A 143 2.51 18.03 3.14
N MET A 144 2.55 19.31 3.52
CA MET A 144 1.65 19.86 4.54
C MET A 144 0.17 19.88 4.09
N VAL A 145 -0.09 20.21 2.83
CA VAL A 145 -1.46 20.30 2.30
C VAL A 145 -2.01 18.90 2.01
N MET A 146 -1.22 18.04 1.42
CA MET A 146 -1.64 16.72 0.94
C MET A 146 -1.54 15.62 2.00
N GLY A 147 -0.64 15.75 3.00
CA GLY A 147 -0.39 14.70 3.99
C GLY A 147 -1.64 14.31 4.78
N ALA A 148 -2.31 15.28 5.41
CA ALA A 148 -3.53 15.02 6.17
C ALA A 148 -4.67 14.45 5.30
N MET A 149 -4.71 14.83 4.03
CA MET A 149 -5.68 14.33 3.06
C MET A 149 -5.37 12.88 2.66
N PHE A 150 -4.09 12.54 2.44
CA PHE A 150 -3.68 11.16 2.15
C PHE A 150 -4.02 10.23 3.31
N ASP A 151 -3.74 10.65 4.55
CA ASP A 151 -4.10 9.88 5.75
C ASP A 151 -5.60 9.62 5.82
N ALA A 152 -6.42 10.63 5.53
CA ALA A 152 -7.87 10.48 5.49
C ALA A 152 -8.34 9.56 4.35
N ALA A 153 -7.69 9.63 3.18
CA ALA A 153 -7.99 8.78 2.04
C ALA A 153 -7.61 7.32 2.32
N PHE A 154 -6.41 7.05 2.86
CA PHE A 154 -5.98 5.69 3.17
C PHE A 154 -6.90 4.99 4.17
N LYS A 155 -7.45 5.72 5.14
CA LYS A 155 -8.47 5.17 6.05
C LYS A 155 -9.74 4.72 5.31
N ARG A 156 -10.05 5.32 4.17
CA ARG A 156 -11.23 4.99 3.36
C ARG A 156 -10.95 3.95 2.27
N PHE A 157 -9.69 3.69 1.93
CA PHE A 157 -9.34 2.74 0.87
C PHE A 157 -9.90 1.36 1.14
N THR A 158 -9.75 0.85 2.36
CA THR A 158 -10.28 -0.47 2.73
C THR A 158 -11.78 -0.57 2.45
N THR A 159 -12.56 0.41 2.92
CA THR A 159 -14.01 0.46 2.68
C THR A 159 -14.33 0.59 1.19
N ALA A 160 -13.55 1.36 0.43
CA ALA A 160 -13.75 1.51 -1.01
C ALA A 160 -13.52 0.19 -1.75
N PHE A 161 -12.46 -0.54 -1.41
CA PHE A 161 -12.20 -1.86 -2.00
C PHE A 161 -13.24 -2.90 -1.59
N GLU A 162 -13.70 -2.94 -0.34
CA GLU A 162 -14.77 -3.84 0.10
C GLU A 162 -16.10 -3.54 -0.60
N THR A 163 -16.45 -2.26 -0.72
CA THR A 163 -17.65 -1.85 -1.46
C THR A 163 -17.57 -2.28 -2.92
N ARG A 164 -16.40 -2.09 -3.54
CA ARG A 164 -16.16 -2.51 -4.92
C ARG A 164 -16.22 -4.04 -5.06
N ALA A 165 -15.68 -4.79 -4.10
CA ALA A 165 -15.79 -6.25 -4.06
C ALA A 165 -17.27 -6.69 -4.04
N GLY A 166 -18.11 -6.03 -3.26
CA GLY A 166 -19.54 -6.27 -3.25
C GLY A 166 -20.22 -6.02 -4.61
N VAL A 167 -19.76 -5.03 -5.35
CA VAL A 167 -20.26 -4.75 -6.70
C VAL A 167 -19.80 -5.81 -7.71
N VAL A 168 -18.56 -6.25 -7.63
CA VAL A 168 -17.93 -7.14 -8.62
C VAL A 168 -18.28 -8.61 -8.34
N TYR A 169 -18.25 -9.03 -7.08
CA TYR A 169 -18.40 -10.44 -6.67
C TYR A 169 -19.71 -10.75 -5.99
N GLY A 170 -20.54 -9.73 -5.76
CA GLY A 170 -21.78 -9.89 -4.98
C GLY A 170 -21.53 -9.75 -3.46
N PRO A 171 -22.59 -9.89 -2.66
CA PRO A 171 -22.49 -9.76 -1.20
C PRO A 171 -21.55 -10.83 -0.64
N PRO A 172 -20.79 -10.51 0.44
CA PRO A 172 -19.88 -11.47 1.05
C PRO A 172 -20.64 -12.74 1.49
N ALA A 173 -19.98 -13.90 1.36
CA ALA A 173 -20.52 -15.14 1.87
C ALA A 173 -20.84 -14.95 3.36
N ARG A 174 -22.05 -15.29 3.76
CA ARG A 174 -22.43 -15.30 5.19
C ARG A 174 -21.49 -16.27 5.88
N ALA A 175 -20.79 -15.81 6.91
CA ALA A 175 -20.08 -16.72 7.81
C ALA A 175 -21.12 -17.75 8.26
N ASP A 176 -20.89 -19.02 7.96
CA ASP A 176 -21.76 -20.11 8.39
C ASP A 176 -21.92 -19.99 9.89
N ARG A 177 -23.14 -19.61 10.32
CA ARG A 177 -23.51 -19.69 11.73
C ARG A 177 -23.47 -21.19 12.04
N PRO A 178 -22.66 -21.66 13.01
CA PRO A 178 -22.68 -23.08 13.36
C PRO A 178 -24.14 -23.44 13.64
N ALA A 179 -24.63 -24.46 12.95
CA ALA A 179 -25.95 -24.99 13.17
C ALA A 179 -26.05 -25.30 14.67
N GLY A 180 -26.94 -24.60 15.36
CA GLY A 180 -27.16 -24.79 16.76
C GLY A 180 -27.57 -26.26 17.01
N VAL A 181 -26.83 -26.88 17.93
CA VAL A 181 -27.23 -28.13 18.61
C VAL A 181 -28.20 -27.79 19.69
#